data_d4a606654a5f331a876d98d847a22551
#
_entry.id   d4a606654a5f331a876d98d847a22551
#
_cell.length_a   1.000
_cell.length_b   1.000
_cell.length_c   1.000
_cell.angle_alpha   90.00
_cell.angle_beta   90.00
_cell.angle_gamma   90.00
#
_symmetry.space_group_name_H-M   'P 1'
#
loop_
_entity.id
_entity.type
_entity.pdbx_description
1 polymer ?
#
loop_
_entity_poly.entity_id
_entity_poly.type
_entity_poly.pdbx_seq_one_letter_code
_entity_poly.pdbx_strand_id
1 'polypeptide(L)'
;FPKDLNNETLEVIEETVEGLNMDSSVTGVQYLMKDLNDSISVMQFNSILLALGIVLIMLVITLKSIRVAVYSLIPIVFTVISLYGFLGLSQIPLNITTVIIFSITIGVGIDYAVHFSSVYKHYLKEINNNKLAIDKAFKNSSRPIVANALGISLGLSSMMFSPLTIHFNVSILMWVSMVVSVVLTLTLLPLTLLTLTLLT
;
A
#
# COMPACT_ATOMS: atom_id res chain seq x y z
N PHE A 1 29.60 23.69 -5.51
CA PHE A 1 28.12 23.77 -5.45
C PHE A 1 27.71 23.45 -4.03
N PRO A 2 26.99 24.32 -3.33
CA PRO A 2 26.49 24.03 -1.98
C PRO A 2 25.52 22.85 -2.09
N LYS A 3 25.74 21.85 -1.27
CA LYS A 3 25.10 20.53 -1.34
C LYS A 3 23.68 20.50 -0.77
N ASP A 4 23.29 21.52 -0.04
CA ASP A 4 22.03 21.55 0.70
C ASP A 4 21.39 22.95 0.63
N LEU A 5 20.65 23.23 -0.46
CA LEU A 5 19.62 24.25 -0.42
C LEU A 5 18.47 23.65 0.39
N ASN A 6 18.35 24.10 1.62
CA ASN A 6 17.27 23.73 2.52
C ASN A 6 15.95 24.33 2.00
N ASN A 7 14.79 23.69 2.26
CA ASN A 7 13.47 24.22 1.86
C ASN A 7 13.29 25.68 2.30
N GLU A 8 13.83 26.04 3.46
CA GLU A 8 13.81 27.40 4.02
C GLU A 8 14.56 28.42 3.13
N THR A 9 15.68 28.01 2.51
CA THR A 9 16.41 28.90 1.57
C THR A 9 15.71 29.05 0.23
N LEU A 10 14.95 28.05 -0.21
CA LEU A 10 14.15 28.13 -1.43
C LEU A 10 12.96 29.07 -1.24
N GLU A 11 12.29 29.05 -0.07
CA GLU A 11 11.21 29.97 0.28
C GLU A 11 11.67 31.42 0.34
N VAL A 12 12.85 31.69 0.94
CA VAL A 12 13.44 33.04 0.98
C VAL A 12 13.79 33.55 -0.42
N ILE A 13 14.27 32.68 -1.31
CA ILE A 13 14.57 33.04 -2.71
C ILE A 13 13.27 33.38 -3.44
N GLU A 14 12.23 32.58 -3.26
CA GLU A 14 10.91 32.79 -3.89
C GLU A 14 10.29 34.13 -3.44
N GLU A 15 10.26 34.40 -2.14
CA GLU A 15 9.77 35.65 -1.57
C GLU A 15 10.58 36.88 -2.06
N THR A 16 11.90 36.70 -2.20
CA THR A 16 12.79 37.77 -2.71
C THR A 16 12.53 38.07 -4.18
N VAL A 17 12.29 37.03 -4.99
CA VAL A 17 12.04 37.17 -6.45
C VAL A 17 10.64 37.76 -6.70
N GLU A 18 9.62 37.34 -5.94
CA GLU A 18 8.30 37.95 -6.00
C GLU A 18 8.31 39.43 -5.60
N GLY A 19 9.15 39.81 -4.61
CA GLY A 19 9.33 41.22 -4.16
C GLY A 19 10.00 42.13 -5.20
N LEU A 20 10.67 41.54 -6.21
CA LEU A 20 11.36 42.33 -7.26
C LEU A 20 10.43 42.87 -8.37
N ASN A 21 9.15 42.50 -8.37
CA ASN A 21 8.14 42.97 -9.35
C ASN A 21 8.57 42.77 -10.81
N MET A 22 9.38 41.76 -11.08
CA MET A 22 9.84 41.35 -12.41
C MET A 22 9.13 40.06 -12.82
N ASP A 23 8.84 39.95 -14.11
CA ASP A 23 8.24 38.72 -14.69
C ASP A 23 9.32 37.62 -14.74
N SER A 24 9.72 37.13 -13.55
CA SER A 24 10.80 36.19 -13.33
C SER A 24 10.27 34.96 -12.61
N SER A 25 10.69 33.79 -13.05
CA SER A 25 10.38 32.52 -12.40
C SER A 25 11.64 31.86 -11.85
N VAL A 26 11.58 31.36 -10.63
CA VAL A 26 12.66 30.55 -10.06
C VAL A 26 12.60 29.18 -10.70
N THR A 27 13.67 28.76 -11.38
CA THR A 27 13.75 27.45 -12.02
C THR A 27 14.98 26.70 -11.52
N GLY A 28 14.85 25.39 -11.41
CA GLY A 28 15.96 24.51 -11.03
C GLY A 28 15.44 23.15 -10.60
N VAL A 29 16.30 22.15 -10.64
CA VAL A 29 15.93 20.78 -10.27
C VAL A 29 15.40 20.71 -8.82
N GLN A 30 15.97 21.49 -7.92
CA GLN A 30 15.55 21.52 -6.50
C GLN A 30 14.18 22.16 -6.32
N TYR A 31 13.87 23.22 -7.04
CA TYR A 31 12.56 23.87 -7.04
C TYR A 31 11.49 22.93 -7.61
N LEU A 32 11.79 22.30 -8.76
CA LEU A 32 10.90 21.29 -9.35
C LEU A 32 10.67 20.11 -8.40
N MET A 33 11.67 19.67 -7.65
CA MET A 33 11.52 18.59 -6.67
C MET A 33 10.67 19.02 -5.46
N LYS A 34 10.78 20.27 -5.02
CA LYS A 34 9.90 20.81 -3.96
C LYS A 34 8.45 20.84 -4.44
N ASP A 35 8.18 21.45 -5.57
CA ASP A 35 6.83 21.58 -6.15
C ASP A 35 6.20 20.20 -6.42
N LEU A 36 6.99 19.24 -6.92
CA LEU A 36 6.57 17.85 -7.06
C LEU A 36 6.23 17.22 -5.70
N ASN A 37 7.05 17.40 -4.68
CA ASN A 37 6.81 16.81 -3.37
C ASN A 37 5.55 17.38 -2.69
N ASP A 38 5.29 18.67 -2.81
CA ASP A 38 4.11 19.34 -2.26
C ASP A 38 2.82 18.84 -2.96
N SER A 39 2.89 18.66 -4.28
CA SER A 39 1.78 18.12 -5.08
C SER A 39 1.56 16.62 -4.85
N ILE A 40 2.59 15.84 -4.56
CA ILE A 40 2.54 14.37 -4.42
C ILE A 40 1.56 13.96 -3.31
N SER A 41 1.52 14.64 -2.17
CA SER A 41 0.71 14.23 -1.03
C SER A 41 -0.79 14.18 -1.37
N VAL A 42 -1.30 15.21 -2.05
CA VAL A 42 -2.72 15.29 -2.46
C VAL A 42 -2.99 14.31 -3.60
N MET A 43 -2.11 14.25 -4.59
CA MET A 43 -2.24 13.35 -5.73
C MET A 43 -2.19 11.89 -5.30
N GLN A 44 -1.33 11.57 -4.33
CA GLN A 44 -1.21 10.22 -3.77
C GLN A 44 -2.50 9.76 -3.10
N PHE A 45 -3.10 10.60 -2.25
CA PHE A 45 -4.35 10.26 -1.57
C PHE A 45 -5.46 9.97 -2.59
N ASN A 46 -5.62 10.82 -3.60
CA ASN A 46 -6.61 10.63 -4.66
C ASN A 46 -6.33 9.37 -5.48
N SER A 47 -5.07 9.08 -5.78
CA SER A 47 -4.66 7.87 -6.52
C SER A 47 -4.95 6.60 -5.73
N ILE A 48 -4.71 6.59 -4.42
CA ILE A 48 -5.03 5.45 -3.55
C ILE A 48 -6.55 5.23 -3.48
N LEU A 49 -7.32 6.30 -3.35
CA LEU A 49 -8.78 6.21 -3.32
C LEU A 49 -9.33 5.62 -4.63
N LEU A 50 -8.82 6.10 -5.77
CA LEU A 50 -9.16 5.57 -7.09
C LEU A 50 -8.74 4.09 -7.21
N ALA A 51 -7.52 3.74 -6.79
CA ALA A 51 -7.02 2.38 -6.81
C ALA A 51 -7.90 1.45 -5.98
N LEU A 52 -8.27 1.84 -4.75
CA LEU A 52 -9.16 1.04 -3.89
C LEU A 52 -10.56 0.88 -4.52
N GLY A 53 -11.06 1.89 -5.23
CA GLY A 53 -12.32 1.79 -5.99
C GLY A 53 -12.23 0.75 -7.11
N ILE A 54 -11.17 0.79 -7.91
CA ILE A 54 -10.91 -0.20 -8.98
C ILE A 54 -10.76 -1.60 -8.39
N VAL A 55 -10.03 -1.72 -7.29
CA VAL A 55 -9.84 -2.97 -6.55
C VAL A 55 -11.16 -3.54 -6.08
N LEU A 56 -12.04 -2.71 -5.51
CA LEU A 56 -13.36 -3.15 -5.09
C LEU A 56 -14.17 -3.73 -6.26
N ILE A 57 -14.16 -3.05 -7.40
CA ILE A 57 -14.83 -3.53 -8.62
C ILE A 57 -14.25 -4.89 -9.04
N MET A 58 -12.93 -5.02 -9.08
CA MET A 58 -12.24 -6.27 -9.42
C MET A 58 -12.60 -7.40 -8.44
N LEU A 59 -12.62 -7.12 -7.13
CA LEU A 59 -13.03 -8.08 -6.11
C LEU A 59 -14.49 -8.52 -6.30
N VAL A 60 -15.40 -7.60 -6.61
CA VAL A 60 -16.81 -7.92 -6.86
C VAL A 60 -16.95 -8.85 -8.07
N ILE A 61 -16.25 -8.56 -9.16
CA ILE A 61 -16.28 -9.39 -10.37
C ILE A 61 -15.72 -10.78 -10.09
N THR A 62 -14.56 -10.86 -9.43
CA THR A 62 -13.86 -12.12 -9.16
C THR A 62 -14.62 -12.97 -8.13
N LEU A 63 -15.07 -12.37 -7.04
CA LEU A 63 -15.76 -13.07 -5.97
C LEU A 63 -17.26 -13.24 -6.22
N LYS A 64 -17.83 -12.59 -7.25
CA LYS A 64 -19.28 -12.64 -7.56
C LYS A 64 -20.16 -12.42 -6.33
N SER A 65 -19.74 -11.56 -5.41
CA SER A 65 -20.45 -11.24 -4.17
C SER A 65 -19.95 -9.93 -3.61
N ILE A 66 -20.80 -8.90 -3.63
CA ILE A 66 -20.44 -7.58 -3.12
C ILE A 66 -20.11 -7.60 -1.63
N ARG A 67 -20.83 -8.39 -0.85
CA ARG A 67 -20.59 -8.50 0.60
C ARG A 67 -19.20 -9.04 0.89
N VAL A 68 -18.84 -10.19 0.30
CA VAL A 68 -17.50 -10.77 0.47
C VAL A 68 -16.41 -9.85 -0.07
N ALA A 69 -16.64 -9.16 -1.19
CA ALA A 69 -15.69 -8.22 -1.76
C ALA A 69 -15.39 -7.04 -0.82
N VAL A 70 -16.42 -6.43 -0.23
CA VAL A 70 -16.24 -5.32 0.73
C VAL A 70 -15.45 -5.78 1.96
N TYR A 71 -15.77 -6.95 2.52
CA TYR A 71 -15.01 -7.48 3.66
C TYR A 71 -13.58 -7.85 3.28
N SER A 72 -13.35 -8.30 2.05
CA SER A 72 -12.00 -8.60 1.53
C SER A 72 -11.15 -7.36 1.30
N LEU A 73 -11.76 -6.18 1.15
CA LEU A 73 -11.05 -4.91 1.01
C LEU A 73 -10.47 -4.42 2.35
N ILE A 74 -11.08 -4.79 3.48
CA ILE A 74 -10.69 -4.30 4.81
C ILE A 74 -9.20 -4.50 5.11
N PRO A 75 -8.60 -5.71 4.97
CA PRO A 75 -7.17 -5.88 5.22
C PRO A 75 -6.28 -5.01 4.35
N ILE A 76 -6.69 -4.76 3.09
CA ILE A 76 -5.93 -3.93 2.14
C ILE A 76 -5.90 -2.47 2.63
N VAL A 77 -7.06 -1.93 3.02
CA VAL A 77 -7.16 -0.57 3.58
C VAL A 77 -6.30 -0.43 4.83
N PHE A 78 -6.38 -1.39 5.76
CA PHE A 78 -5.55 -1.38 6.97
C PHE A 78 -4.05 -1.51 6.67
N THR A 79 -3.67 -2.25 5.64
CA THR A 79 -2.26 -2.33 5.18
C THR A 79 -1.78 -0.97 4.70
N VAL A 80 -2.56 -0.27 3.90
CA VAL A 80 -2.25 1.08 3.42
C VAL A 80 -2.12 2.07 4.58
N ILE A 81 -3.06 2.06 5.54
CA ILE A 81 -2.99 2.91 6.74
C ILE A 81 -1.73 2.61 7.56
N SER A 82 -1.41 1.33 7.76
CA SER A 82 -0.22 0.91 8.50
C SER A 82 1.07 1.38 7.81
N LEU A 83 1.11 1.35 6.49
CA LEU A 83 2.26 1.83 5.72
C LEU A 83 2.43 3.34 5.85
N TYR A 84 1.35 4.13 5.81
CA TYR A 84 1.40 5.57 6.12
C TYR A 84 1.90 5.83 7.55
N GLY A 85 1.39 5.07 8.53
CA GLY A 85 1.87 5.16 9.91
C GLY A 85 3.36 4.86 10.02
N PHE A 86 3.85 3.85 9.31
CA PHE A 86 5.27 3.52 9.29
C PHE A 86 6.12 4.62 8.65
N LEU A 87 5.68 5.22 7.54
CA LEU A 87 6.36 6.36 6.91
C LEU A 87 6.50 7.54 7.87
N GLY A 88 5.41 7.87 8.59
CA GLY A 88 5.42 8.94 9.58
C GLY A 88 6.39 8.68 10.74
N LEU A 89 6.42 7.43 11.25
CA LEU A 89 7.34 7.03 12.33
C LEU A 89 8.81 7.00 11.89
N SER A 90 9.06 6.58 10.64
CA SER A 90 10.41 6.45 10.08
C SER A 90 10.94 7.76 9.50
N GLN A 91 10.15 8.81 9.49
CA GLN A 91 10.45 10.11 8.86
C GLN A 91 10.89 10.00 7.38
N ILE A 92 10.42 8.95 6.69
CA ILE A 92 10.66 8.78 5.27
C ILE A 92 9.68 9.69 4.52
N PRO A 93 10.15 10.66 3.71
CA PRO A 93 9.28 11.59 3.02
C PRO A 93 8.45 10.89 1.94
N LEU A 94 7.24 11.38 1.74
CA LEU A 94 6.43 11.00 0.59
C LEU A 94 7.12 11.52 -0.68
N ASN A 95 7.41 10.60 -1.60
CA ASN A 95 8.04 10.90 -2.88
C ASN A 95 7.54 9.90 -3.94
N ILE A 96 7.98 10.05 -5.18
CA ILE A 96 7.59 9.17 -6.30
C ILE A 96 7.82 7.69 -5.97
N THR A 97 8.91 7.38 -5.25
CA THR A 97 9.25 6.00 -4.87
C THR A 97 8.23 5.42 -3.89
N THR A 98 7.82 6.19 -2.90
CA THR A 98 6.80 5.75 -1.93
C THR A 98 5.44 5.56 -2.60
N VAL A 99 5.07 6.40 -3.59
CA VAL A 99 3.85 6.23 -4.41
C VAL A 99 3.84 4.88 -5.12
N ILE A 100 4.96 4.51 -5.74
CA ILE A 100 5.12 3.22 -6.42
C ILE A 100 4.94 2.06 -5.42
N ILE A 101 5.53 2.16 -4.23
CA ILE A 101 5.43 1.14 -3.19
C ILE A 101 3.98 0.96 -2.72
N PHE A 102 3.23 2.04 -2.54
CA PHE A 102 1.80 1.95 -2.21
C PHE A 102 1.01 1.19 -3.29
N SER A 103 1.29 1.49 -4.56
CA SER A 103 0.63 0.82 -5.68
C SER A 103 0.92 -0.69 -5.71
N ILE A 104 2.18 -1.07 -5.50
CA ILE A 104 2.59 -2.48 -5.41
C ILE A 104 1.94 -3.15 -4.19
N THR A 105 1.93 -2.48 -3.04
CA THR A 105 1.32 -2.99 -1.80
C THR A 105 -0.16 -3.29 -1.97
N ILE A 106 -0.90 -2.38 -2.62
CA ILE A 106 -2.32 -2.60 -2.94
C ILE A 106 -2.47 -3.82 -3.86
N GLY A 107 -1.64 -3.92 -4.90
CA GLY A 107 -1.67 -5.05 -5.84
C GLY A 107 -1.43 -6.40 -5.17
N VAL A 108 -0.43 -6.49 -4.31
CA VAL A 108 -0.15 -7.74 -3.55
C VAL A 108 -1.25 -8.03 -2.53
N GLY A 109 -1.78 -6.98 -1.86
CA GLY A 109 -2.89 -7.13 -0.93
C GLY A 109 -4.14 -7.71 -1.59
N ILE A 110 -4.42 -7.32 -2.84
CA ILE A 110 -5.53 -7.91 -3.62
C ILE A 110 -5.31 -9.41 -3.83
N ASP A 111 -4.10 -9.81 -4.24
CA ASP A 111 -3.80 -11.21 -4.51
C ASP A 111 -4.05 -12.09 -3.27
N TYR A 112 -3.65 -11.62 -2.09
CA TYR A 112 -3.90 -12.34 -0.84
C TYR A 112 -5.38 -12.40 -0.49
N ALA A 113 -6.09 -11.27 -0.63
CA ALA A 113 -7.51 -11.18 -0.35
C ALA A 113 -8.33 -12.06 -1.31
N VAL A 114 -8.03 -12.04 -2.61
CA VAL A 114 -8.69 -12.86 -3.64
C VAL A 114 -8.42 -14.35 -3.38
N HIS A 115 -7.16 -14.70 -3.12
CA HIS A 115 -6.78 -16.10 -2.89
C HIS A 115 -7.52 -16.68 -1.69
N PHE A 116 -7.48 -15.99 -0.55
CA PHE A 116 -8.19 -16.43 0.66
C PHE A 116 -9.71 -16.49 0.44
N SER A 117 -10.31 -15.44 -0.08
CA SER A 117 -11.77 -15.33 -0.24
C SER A 117 -12.33 -16.30 -1.28
N SER A 118 -11.56 -16.61 -2.34
CA SER A 118 -11.95 -17.61 -3.33
C SER A 118 -11.97 -19.01 -2.74
N VAL A 119 -10.94 -19.37 -1.96
CA VAL A 119 -10.86 -20.65 -1.26
C VAL A 119 -11.97 -20.77 -0.21
N TYR A 120 -12.25 -19.69 0.54
CA TYR A 120 -13.37 -19.64 1.48
C TYR A 120 -14.71 -19.91 0.77
N LYS A 121 -14.97 -19.22 -0.35
CA LYS A 121 -16.22 -19.43 -1.10
C LYS A 121 -16.35 -20.83 -1.69
N HIS A 122 -15.25 -21.44 -2.08
CA HIS A 122 -15.24 -22.83 -2.55
C HIS A 122 -15.69 -23.78 -1.44
N TYR A 123 -15.07 -23.72 -0.26
CA TYR A 123 -15.44 -24.56 0.86
C TYR A 123 -16.83 -24.26 1.44
N LEU A 124 -17.26 -23.00 1.37
CA LEU A 124 -18.61 -22.64 1.81
C LEU A 124 -19.70 -23.35 1.00
N LYS A 125 -19.48 -23.49 -0.32
CA LYS A 125 -20.42 -24.21 -1.19
C LYS A 125 -20.44 -25.72 -0.94
N GLU A 126 -19.31 -26.31 -0.55
CA GLU A 126 -19.21 -27.74 -0.30
C GLU A 126 -19.76 -28.14 1.07
N ILE A 127 -19.44 -27.37 2.10
CA ILE A 127 -19.66 -27.76 3.49
C ILE A 127 -20.94 -27.16 4.06
N ASN A 128 -21.42 -26.04 3.48
CA ASN A 128 -22.55 -25.25 3.97
C ASN A 128 -22.45 -24.88 5.48
N ASN A 129 -21.20 -24.73 5.96
CA ASN A 129 -20.89 -24.33 7.34
C ASN A 129 -19.77 -23.28 7.31
N ASN A 130 -20.11 -22.06 7.70
CA ASN A 130 -19.22 -20.90 7.62
C ASN A 130 -17.93 -21.07 8.42
N LYS A 131 -18.01 -21.55 9.66
CA LYS A 131 -16.84 -21.73 10.53
C LYS A 131 -15.86 -22.77 9.97
N LEU A 132 -16.38 -23.90 9.51
CA LEU A 132 -15.56 -24.95 8.90
C LEU A 132 -14.98 -24.51 7.56
N ALA A 133 -15.71 -23.72 6.77
CA ALA A 133 -15.21 -23.16 5.51
C ALA A 133 -14.06 -22.17 5.76
N ILE A 134 -14.16 -21.31 6.78
CA ILE A 134 -13.08 -20.39 7.18
C ILE A 134 -11.85 -21.15 7.66
N ASP A 135 -12.00 -22.18 8.52
CA ASP A 135 -10.87 -22.97 9.01
C ASP A 135 -10.15 -23.68 7.87
N LYS A 136 -10.89 -24.29 6.94
CA LYS A 136 -10.30 -24.91 5.75
C LYS A 136 -9.65 -23.90 4.82
N ALA A 137 -10.28 -22.75 4.62
CA ALA A 137 -9.68 -21.68 3.82
C ALA A 137 -8.36 -21.20 4.44
N PHE A 138 -8.33 -20.99 5.75
CA PHE A 138 -7.11 -20.60 6.45
C PHE A 138 -6.00 -21.64 6.29
N LYS A 139 -6.28 -22.92 6.52
CA LYS A 139 -5.29 -24.01 6.38
C LYS A 139 -4.73 -24.12 4.97
N ASN A 140 -5.56 -23.89 3.94
CA ASN A 140 -5.13 -24.06 2.55
C ASN A 140 -4.55 -22.78 1.94
N SER A 141 -4.92 -21.59 2.43
CA SER A 141 -4.44 -20.32 1.87
C SER A 141 -3.23 -19.75 2.61
N SER A 142 -3.04 -20.04 3.90
CA SER A 142 -1.97 -19.43 4.68
C SER A 142 -0.57 -19.76 4.16
N ARG A 143 -0.31 -21.02 3.81
CA ARG A 143 1.00 -21.44 3.28
C ARG A 143 1.38 -20.75 1.97
N PRO A 144 0.53 -20.74 0.91
CA PRO A 144 0.86 -20.05 -0.34
C PRO A 144 1.01 -18.54 -0.13
N ILE A 145 0.17 -17.90 0.69
CA ILE A 145 0.24 -16.47 0.98
C ILE A 145 1.58 -16.13 1.64
N VAL A 146 1.95 -16.85 2.71
CA VAL A 146 3.23 -16.66 3.41
C VAL A 146 4.42 -16.95 2.49
N ALA A 147 4.37 -18.02 1.71
CA ALA A 147 5.44 -18.36 0.79
C ALA A 147 5.66 -17.29 -0.28
N ASN A 148 4.57 -16.73 -0.85
CA ASN A 148 4.63 -15.63 -1.81
C ASN A 148 5.24 -14.37 -1.18
N ALA A 149 4.77 -13.98 0.00
CA ALA A 149 5.30 -12.83 0.72
C ALA A 149 6.80 -12.97 1.03
N LEU A 150 7.22 -14.14 1.51
CA LEU A 150 8.62 -14.44 1.76
C LEU A 150 9.44 -14.40 0.47
N GLY A 151 8.94 -14.97 -0.63
CA GLY A 151 9.60 -14.95 -1.93
C GLY A 151 9.86 -13.52 -2.42
N ILE A 152 8.84 -12.67 -2.40
CA ILE A 152 8.95 -11.26 -2.80
C ILE A 152 9.90 -10.51 -1.85
N SER A 153 9.75 -10.67 -0.54
CA SER A 153 10.58 -10.00 0.46
C SER A 153 12.06 -10.39 0.32
N LEU A 154 12.36 -11.67 0.15
CA LEU A 154 13.73 -12.16 -0.06
C LEU A 154 14.31 -11.66 -1.39
N GLY A 155 13.51 -11.65 -2.46
CA GLY A 155 13.95 -11.11 -3.75
C GLY A 155 14.34 -9.64 -3.65
N LEU A 156 13.52 -8.84 -2.96
CA LEU A 156 13.77 -7.40 -2.76
C LEU A 156 14.87 -7.11 -1.73
N SER A 157 15.24 -8.08 -0.88
CA SER A 157 16.35 -7.92 0.06
C SER A 157 17.68 -7.65 -0.63
N SER A 158 17.84 -8.08 -1.89
CA SER A 158 19.03 -7.78 -2.67
C SER A 158 19.26 -6.27 -2.85
N MET A 159 18.18 -5.48 -2.85
CA MET A 159 18.26 -4.01 -2.95
C MET A 159 18.85 -3.36 -1.67
N MET A 160 18.81 -4.03 -0.52
CA MET A 160 19.41 -3.51 0.72
C MET A 160 20.95 -3.38 0.63
N PHE A 161 21.57 -4.16 -0.25
CA PHE A 161 23.02 -4.12 -0.48
C PHE A 161 23.45 -3.07 -1.52
N SER A 162 22.51 -2.31 -2.07
CA SER A 162 22.78 -1.23 -3.00
C SER A 162 23.36 0.00 -2.28
N PRO A 163 24.33 0.70 -2.88
CA PRO A 163 24.86 1.95 -2.32
C PRO A 163 23.85 3.12 -2.39
N LEU A 164 22.71 2.94 -3.06
CA LEU A 164 21.71 3.99 -3.23
C LEU A 164 20.69 3.92 -2.06
N THR A 165 20.55 5.01 -1.32
CA THR A 165 19.59 5.15 -0.21
C THR A 165 18.15 4.86 -0.65
N ILE A 166 17.81 5.20 -1.89
CA ILE A 166 16.51 4.93 -2.48
C ILE A 166 16.18 3.43 -2.49
N HIS A 167 17.14 2.59 -2.89
CA HIS A 167 16.95 1.13 -2.94
C HIS A 167 16.77 0.54 -1.54
N PHE A 168 17.53 1.03 -0.58
CA PHE A 168 17.41 0.62 0.82
C PHE A 168 16.00 0.96 1.38
N ASN A 169 15.52 2.18 1.16
CA ASN A 169 14.18 2.60 1.58
C ASN A 169 13.08 1.76 0.93
N VAL A 170 13.20 1.49 -0.39
CA VAL A 170 12.27 0.62 -1.13
C VAL A 170 12.21 -0.76 -0.49
N SER A 171 13.38 -1.36 -0.22
CA SER A 171 13.45 -2.70 0.36
C SER A 171 12.79 -2.77 1.73
N ILE A 172 13.10 -1.83 2.63
CA ILE A 172 12.49 -1.79 3.97
C ILE A 172 10.98 -1.60 3.90
N LEU A 173 10.50 -0.64 3.10
CA LEU A 173 9.07 -0.38 2.96
C LEU A 173 8.32 -1.58 2.39
N MET A 174 8.91 -2.27 1.42
CA MET A 174 8.33 -3.49 0.86
C MET A 174 8.31 -4.64 1.89
N TRP A 175 9.36 -4.79 2.70
CA TRP A 175 9.36 -5.75 3.80
C TRP A 175 8.22 -5.50 4.78
N VAL A 176 8.12 -4.27 5.26
CA VAL A 176 7.05 -3.86 6.19
C VAL A 176 5.68 -4.11 5.58
N SER A 177 5.49 -3.68 4.32
CA SER A 177 4.26 -3.86 3.57
C SER A 177 3.85 -5.32 3.45
N MET A 178 4.80 -6.23 3.09
CA MET A 178 4.52 -7.65 2.95
C MET A 178 4.14 -8.31 4.28
N VAL A 179 4.91 -8.03 5.35
CA VAL A 179 4.64 -8.58 6.69
C VAL A 179 3.28 -8.12 7.18
N VAL A 180 3.00 -6.82 7.11
CA VAL A 180 1.72 -6.25 7.55
C VAL A 180 0.56 -6.80 6.72
N SER A 181 0.69 -6.86 5.40
CA SER A 181 -0.36 -7.38 4.52
C SER A 181 -0.70 -8.84 4.81
N VAL A 182 0.31 -9.70 5.01
CA VAL A 182 0.10 -11.11 5.38
C VAL A 182 -0.60 -11.22 6.73
N VAL A 183 -0.09 -10.52 7.75
CA VAL A 183 -0.67 -10.57 9.11
C VAL A 183 -2.12 -10.09 9.08
N LEU A 184 -2.40 -8.97 8.45
CA LEU A 184 -3.75 -8.43 8.39
C LEU A 184 -4.68 -9.31 7.55
N THR A 185 -4.22 -9.85 6.43
CA THR A 185 -5.05 -10.75 5.62
C THR A 185 -5.37 -12.05 6.38
N LEU A 186 -4.40 -12.67 7.04
CA LEU A 186 -4.63 -13.93 7.75
C LEU A 186 -5.35 -13.76 9.09
N THR A 187 -5.40 -12.56 9.67
CA THR A 187 -6.10 -12.29 10.93
C THR A 187 -7.44 -11.59 10.72
N LEU A 188 -7.45 -10.45 10.03
CA LEU A 188 -8.66 -9.65 9.86
C LEU A 188 -9.65 -10.29 8.88
N LEU A 189 -9.18 -10.90 7.80
CA LEU A 189 -10.09 -11.43 6.80
C LEU A 189 -10.94 -12.62 7.31
N PRO A 190 -10.38 -13.62 8.00
CA PRO A 190 -11.20 -14.63 8.66
C PRO A 190 -12.19 -14.05 9.67
N LEU A 191 -11.76 -13.07 10.46
CA LEU A 191 -12.60 -12.42 11.47
C LEU A 191 -13.75 -11.65 10.82
N THR A 192 -13.50 -10.86 9.81
CA THR A 192 -14.52 -10.08 9.09
C THR A 192 -15.51 -10.98 8.34
N LEU A 193 -15.05 -12.08 7.76
CA LEU A 193 -15.93 -13.07 7.14
C LEU A 193 -16.78 -13.80 8.19
N LEU A 194 -16.25 -14.05 9.38
CA LEU A 194 -17.02 -14.63 10.48
C LEU A 194 -18.10 -13.66 10.96
N THR A 195 -17.82 -12.38 11.13
CA THR A 195 -18.83 -11.37 11.51
C THR A 195 -19.92 -11.24 10.44
N LEU A 196 -19.55 -11.32 9.15
CA LEU A 196 -20.53 -11.34 8.07
C LEU A 196 -21.55 -12.48 8.25
N THR A 197 -21.10 -13.64 8.72
CA THR A 197 -21.97 -14.82 8.90
C THR A 197 -22.86 -14.76 10.13
N LEU A 198 -22.53 -13.89 11.10
CA LEU A 198 -23.36 -13.66 12.28
C LEU A 198 -24.45 -12.61 12.02
N LEU A 199 -24.29 -11.80 10.97
CA LEU A 199 -25.23 -10.74 10.58
C LEU A 199 -26.20 -11.16 9.47
N THR A 200 -26.03 -12.34 8.89
CA THR A 200 -26.92 -12.93 7.87
C THR A 200 -27.62 -14.17 8.38
#